data_cd2a2b5b95aaad7141cbec1f24096fa9
#
_entry.id   cd2a2b5b95aaad7141cbec1f24096fa9
#
_cell.length_a   1.000
_cell.length_b   1.000
_cell.length_c   1.000
_cell.angle_alpha   90.00
_cell.angle_beta   90.00
_cell.angle_gamma   90.00
#
_symmetry.space_group_name_H-M   'P 1'
#
loop_
_entity.id
_entity.type
_entity.pdbx_description
1 polymer ?
#
loop_
_entity_poly.entity_id
_entity_poly.type
_entity_poly.pdbx_seq_one_letter_code
_entity_poly.pdbx_strand_id
1 'polypeptide(L)' 'LNSHRSPYDIVFPDPPFNLEGIERIPTLVREAGLLGEEGMLIVEHPNEVNMSNDPWFWKHRPYGTVNFSFFKPKATP' A
#
# COMPACT_ATOMS: atom_id res chain seq x y z
N LEU A 1 -10.13 17.71 -2.98
CA LEU A 1 -10.06 16.90 -3.13
C LEU A 1 -10.06 15.92 -4.15
N ASN A 2 -9.60 15.05 -4.18
CA ASN A 2 -9.41 14.19 -5.24
C ASN A 2 -10.54 13.24 -5.44
N SER A 3 -11.34 13.53 -6.39
CA SER A 3 -12.54 12.75 -6.63
C SER A 3 -12.27 11.40 -7.26
N HIS A 4 -11.04 11.15 -7.68
CA HIS A 4 -10.72 9.89 -8.36
C HIS A 4 -10.46 8.76 -7.39
N ARG A 5 -10.38 9.04 -6.11
CA ARG A 5 -10.06 8.03 -5.14
C ARG A 5 -11.31 7.57 -4.43
N SER A 6 -11.44 6.26 -4.34
CA SER A 6 -12.56 5.66 -3.63
C SER A 6 -12.48 6.01 -2.14
N PRO A 7 -13.63 6.19 -1.46
CA PRO A 7 -13.60 6.41 -0.02
C PRO A 7 -13.05 5.19 0.75
N TYR A 8 -12.92 4.06 0.09
CA TYR A 8 -12.37 2.86 0.74
C TYR A 8 -10.88 2.72 0.55
N ASP A 9 -10.25 3.62 -0.20
CA ASP A 9 -8.82 3.55 -0.41
C ASP A 9 -8.07 4.14 0.77
N ILE A 10 -6.90 3.58 1.05
CA ILE A 10 -6.00 4.10 2.08
C ILE A 10 -4.70 4.45 1.40
N VAL A 11 -4.22 5.67 1.64
CA VAL A 11 -3.01 6.15 1.00
C VAL A 11 -2.02 6.59 2.07
N PHE A 12 -0.79 6.11 1.95
CA PHE A 12 0.32 6.54 2.81
C PHE A 12 1.34 7.29 1.96
N PRO A 13 1.14 8.59 1.72
CA PRO A 13 2.09 9.38 0.93
C PRO A 13 3.22 9.85 1.84
N ASP A 14 4.41 9.33 1.67
CA ASP A 14 5.55 9.74 2.46
C ASP A 14 5.38 9.40 3.94
N PRO A 15 5.25 8.09 4.27
CA PRO A 15 5.05 7.71 5.68
C PRO A 15 6.25 8.10 6.55
N PRO A 16 6.02 8.45 7.81
CA PRO A 16 7.10 8.85 8.72
C PRO A 16 7.81 7.66 9.34
N PHE A 17 7.76 6.50 8.74
CA PHE A 17 8.36 5.30 9.29
C PHE A 17 9.75 5.07 8.70
N ASN A 18 10.60 4.32 9.41
CA ASN A 18 11.83 3.87 8.80
C ASN A 18 11.51 2.80 7.75
N LEU A 19 12.54 2.32 7.06
CA LEU A 19 12.32 1.38 5.94
C LEU A 19 11.60 0.13 6.40
N GLU A 20 11.97 -0.38 7.56
CA GLU A 20 11.35 -1.56 8.11
C GLU A 20 9.88 -1.32 8.41
N GLY A 21 9.56 -0.15 8.99
CA GLY A 21 8.19 0.18 9.30
C GLY A 21 7.33 0.31 8.06
N ILE A 22 7.91 0.87 7.00
CA ILE A 22 7.18 1.00 5.74
C ILE A 22 6.79 -0.38 5.20
N GLU A 23 7.70 -1.34 5.29
CA GLU A 23 7.43 -2.68 4.79
C GLU A 23 6.33 -3.38 5.55
N ARG A 24 6.05 -2.94 6.78
CA ARG A 24 5.01 -3.53 7.60
C ARG A 24 3.62 -2.95 7.38
N ILE A 25 3.53 -1.85 6.65
CA ILE A 25 2.26 -1.16 6.49
C ILE A 25 1.15 -2.08 5.95
N PRO A 26 1.39 -2.87 4.89
CA PRO A 26 0.32 -3.73 4.39
C PRO A 26 -0.16 -4.74 5.43
N THR A 27 0.76 -5.33 6.18
CA THR A 27 0.39 -6.28 7.21
C THR A 27 -0.45 -5.61 8.30
N LEU A 28 -0.03 -4.43 8.74
CA LEU A 28 -0.76 -3.71 9.78
C LEU A 28 -2.16 -3.34 9.33
N VAL A 29 -2.29 -2.87 8.09
CA VAL A 29 -3.59 -2.50 7.56
C VAL A 29 -4.49 -3.73 7.46
N ARG A 30 -3.94 -4.86 7.03
CA ARG A 30 -4.70 -6.10 6.91
C ARG A 30 -5.16 -6.60 8.27
N GLU A 31 -4.25 -6.61 9.24
CA GLU A 31 -4.58 -7.11 10.57
C GLU A 31 -5.57 -6.23 11.31
N ALA A 32 -5.54 -4.94 11.02
CA ALA A 32 -6.48 -4.01 11.64
C ALA A 32 -7.84 -4.01 10.96
N GLY A 33 -7.97 -4.72 9.85
CA GLY A 33 -9.23 -4.79 9.13
C GLY A 33 -9.66 -3.48 8.53
N LEU A 34 -8.70 -2.63 8.17
CA LEU A 34 -9.01 -1.28 7.68
C LEU A 34 -9.37 -1.24 6.20
N LEU A 35 -9.05 -2.28 5.46
CA LEU A 35 -9.23 -2.27 4.01
C LEU A 35 -10.36 -3.22 3.63
N GLY A 36 -11.44 -2.67 3.09
CA GLY A 36 -12.55 -3.49 2.64
C GLY A 36 -12.23 -4.20 1.33
N GLU A 37 -13.15 -5.07 0.92
CA GLU A 37 -12.94 -5.90 -0.25
C GLU A 37 -12.67 -5.09 -1.51
N GLU A 38 -13.25 -3.90 -1.60
CA GLU A 38 -13.08 -3.07 -2.78
C GLU A 38 -12.13 -1.92 -2.54
N GLY A 39 -11.46 -1.93 -1.40
CA GLY A 39 -10.50 -0.89 -1.11
C GLY A 39 -9.17 -1.16 -1.76
N MET A 40 -8.31 -0.15 -1.70
CA MET A 40 -6.97 -0.27 -2.24
C MET A 40 -6.02 0.49 -1.32
N LEU A 41 -4.89 -0.13 -1.03
CA LEU A 41 -3.85 0.49 -0.22
C LEU A 41 -2.74 0.96 -1.16
N ILE A 42 -2.34 2.20 -1.00
CA ILE A 42 -1.26 2.78 -1.80
C ILE A 42 -0.20 3.30 -0.84
N VAL A 43 1.03 2.82 -1.01
CA VAL A 43 2.14 3.21 -0.13
C VAL A 43 3.24 3.82 -0.98
N GLU A 44 3.64 5.04 -0.62
CA GLU A 44 4.79 5.68 -1.23
C GLU A 44 6.04 5.24 -0.46
N HIS A 45 7.11 4.88 -1.19
CA HIS A 45 8.32 4.41 -0.53
C HIS A 45 9.53 4.63 -1.42
N PRO A 46 10.73 4.65 -0.83
CA PRO A 46 11.96 4.82 -1.63
C PRO A 46 12.36 3.52 -2.30
N ASN A 47 13.42 3.60 -3.11
CA ASN A 47 13.90 2.44 -3.87
C ASN A 47 14.35 1.30 -2.99
N GLU A 48 14.79 1.58 -1.77
CA GLU A 48 15.29 0.54 -0.88
C GLU A 48 14.22 -0.39 -0.36
N VAL A 49 12.97 0.00 -0.46
CA VAL A 49 11.86 -0.79 0.07
C VAL A 49 11.28 -1.64 -1.05
N ASN A 50 11.12 -2.93 -0.79
CA ASN A 50 10.50 -3.86 -1.73
C ASN A 50 9.32 -4.51 -1.04
N MET A 51 8.12 -4.24 -1.53
CA MET A 51 6.90 -4.72 -0.90
C MET A 51 6.21 -5.81 -1.71
N SER A 52 6.88 -6.33 -2.73
CA SER A 52 6.24 -7.28 -3.65
C SER A 52 6.01 -8.65 -3.03
N ASN A 53 6.56 -8.90 -1.84
CA ASN A 53 6.36 -10.19 -1.18
C ASN A 53 5.07 -10.26 -0.40
N ASP A 54 4.38 -9.14 -0.21
CA ASP A 54 3.12 -9.16 0.52
C ASP A 54 2.05 -9.87 -0.32
N PRO A 55 1.21 -10.73 0.31
CA PRO A 55 0.21 -11.47 -0.45
C PRO A 55 -0.83 -10.60 -1.14
N TRP A 56 -1.04 -9.38 -0.65
CA TRP A 56 -2.00 -8.46 -1.27
C TRP A 56 -1.36 -7.54 -2.29
N PHE A 57 -0.03 -7.64 -2.51
CA PHE A 57 0.66 -6.80 -3.47
C PHE A 57 0.02 -6.96 -4.85
N TRP A 58 -0.25 -5.82 -5.50
CA TRP A 58 -0.89 -5.82 -6.80
C TRP A 58 0.05 -5.31 -7.87
N LYS A 59 0.62 -4.14 -7.69
CA LYS A 59 1.53 -3.59 -8.68
C LYS A 59 2.41 -2.52 -8.06
N HIS A 60 3.43 -2.14 -8.83
CA HIS A 60 4.43 -1.18 -8.41
C HIS A 60 4.63 -0.17 -9.53
N ARG A 61 4.67 1.09 -9.18
CA ARG A 61 4.87 2.17 -10.14
C ARG A 61 6.03 3.04 -9.66
N PRO A 62 7.18 3.00 -10.36
CA PRO A 62 8.31 3.88 -10.01
C PRO A 62 8.19 5.23 -10.72
N TYR A 63 8.60 6.28 -10.01
CA TYR A 63 8.68 7.63 -10.56
C TYR A 63 9.97 8.24 -10.06
N GLY A 64 11.07 8.11 -10.83
CA GLY A 64 12.37 8.60 -10.38
C GLY A 64 12.82 7.84 -9.14
N THR A 65 13.02 8.55 -8.04
CA THR A 65 13.42 7.93 -6.78
C THR A 65 12.24 7.60 -5.88
N VAL A 66 11.04 7.90 -6.33
CA VAL A 66 9.84 7.66 -5.55
C VAL A 66 9.11 6.47 -6.14
N ASN A 67 8.55 5.63 -5.28
CA ASN A 67 7.85 4.43 -5.70
C ASN A 67 6.48 4.38 -5.06
N PHE A 68 5.52 3.82 -5.78
CA PHE A 68 4.19 3.58 -5.24
C PHE A 68 3.87 2.10 -5.41
N SER A 69 3.58 1.43 -4.30
CA SER A 69 3.14 0.05 -4.34
C SER A 69 1.67 0.00 -4.00
N PHE A 70 0.94 -0.82 -4.74
CA PHE A 70 -0.51 -0.91 -4.66
C PHE A 70 -0.89 -2.30 -4.16
N PHE A 71 -1.82 -2.35 -3.23
CA PHE A 71 -2.25 -3.58 -2.60
C PHE A 71 -3.77 -3.68 -2.65
N LYS A 72 -4.27 -4.86 -2.96
CA LYS A 72 -5.71 -5.12 -2.96
C LYS A 72 -5.99 -6.40 -2.21
N PRO A 73 -7.08 -6.46 -1.44
CA PRO A 73 -7.43 -7.69 -0.76
C PRO A 73 -7.62 -8.81 -1.77
N LYS A 74 -7.10 -9.98 -1.45
CA LYS A 74 -7.31 -11.14 -2.28
C LYS A 74 -8.52 -11.89 -1.80
N ALA A 75 -9.36 -12.28 -2.76
CA ALA A 75 -10.49 -13.11 -2.42
C ALA A 75 -9.96 -14.43 -1.86
N THR A 76 -10.58 -14.89 -0.81
CA THR A 76 -10.22 -16.18 -0.24
C THR A 76 -10.96 -17.26 -1.01
N PRO A 77 -10.25 -18.28 -1.48
CA PRO A 77 -10.94 -19.35 -2.19
C PRO A 77 -11.94 -20.09 -1.33
#